data_fba023421c0986527885b761e1e54080
#
_entry.id   fba023421c0986527885b761e1e54080
#
_cell.length_a   1.000
_cell.length_b   1.000
_cell.length_c   1.000
_cell.angle_alpha   90.00
_cell.angle_beta   90.00
_cell.angle_gamma   90.00
#
_symmetry.space_group_name_H-M   'P 1'
#
loop_
_entity.id
_entity.type
_entity.pdbx_description
1 polymer ?
#
loop_
_entity_poly.entity_id
_entity_poly.type
_entity_poly.pdbx_seq_one_letter_code
_entity_poly.pdbx_strand_id
1 'polypeptide(L)'
;MGKPVRNDPKRSIRAPRGTELSCKSWLTEAPMRMLMNNLDPEVAEKPEDLVVYGGIGRAARNWDCYDRIIETLKRLENHQSLLIQSGKPVGVFETHADAPRVLIANSNLVPHWATWEHFHELDRKGLFMFGQMTAGSWIYIASQGIIQGTYETFVELGRQHFSGDWSGKWILTAGLGGMGGAQPLAATMAGASMLAVECDPSRIRRRLETGYLDESADTLEAVSYTHLTLPTNDQ
;
A
#
# COMPACT_ATOMS: atom_id res chain seq x y z
N MET A 1 12.16 8.06 -29.02
CA MET A 1 11.92 6.62 -28.77
C MET A 1 12.43 6.32 -27.37
N GLY A 2 11.52 6.14 -26.39
CA GLY A 2 11.90 5.74 -25.04
C GLY A 2 12.45 4.32 -25.06
N LYS A 3 13.61 4.11 -24.44
CA LYS A 3 14.15 2.77 -24.26
C LYS A 3 13.15 1.94 -23.45
N PRO A 4 12.91 0.67 -23.80
CA PRO A 4 12.05 -0.18 -23.01
C PRO A 4 12.58 -0.25 -21.57
N VAL A 5 11.66 -0.34 -20.60
CA VAL A 5 11.97 -0.57 -19.20
C VAL A 5 12.94 -1.75 -19.13
N ARG A 6 14.18 -1.51 -18.72
CA ARG A 6 15.13 -2.59 -18.51
C ARG A 6 14.75 -3.24 -17.17
N ASN A 7 14.08 -4.39 -17.26
CA ASN A 7 13.96 -5.27 -16.11
C ASN A 7 15.37 -5.73 -15.74
N ASP A 8 15.82 -5.37 -14.54
CA ASP A 8 17.06 -5.92 -13.98
C ASP A 8 16.70 -6.97 -12.90
N PRO A 9 16.58 -8.25 -13.29
CA PRO A 9 16.12 -9.31 -12.37
C PRO A 9 17.11 -9.58 -11.22
N LYS A 10 18.27 -8.92 -11.21
CA LYS A 10 19.30 -9.07 -10.17
C LYS A 10 19.31 -7.94 -9.14
N ARG A 11 18.48 -6.91 -9.32
CA ARG A 11 18.52 -5.74 -8.47
C ARG A 11 17.63 -5.95 -7.23
N SER A 12 18.25 -6.19 -6.09
CA SER A 12 17.59 -6.24 -4.78
C SER A 12 17.77 -4.91 -4.05
N ILE A 13 16.68 -4.27 -3.69
CA ILE A 13 16.69 -2.99 -2.97
C ILE A 13 16.46 -3.25 -1.49
N ARG A 14 17.37 -2.72 -0.66
CA ARG A 14 17.23 -2.70 0.79
C ARG A 14 17.58 -1.30 1.31
N ALA A 15 16.70 -0.73 2.12
CA ALA A 15 16.98 0.57 2.75
C ALA A 15 18.09 0.45 3.80
N PRO A 16 18.94 1.48 3.97
CA PRO A 16 19.86 1.55 5.08
C PRO A 16 19.14 1.46 6.42
N ARG A 17 19.75 0.79 7.39
CA ARG A 17 19.23 0.67 8.76
C ARG A 17 20.07 1.50 9.73
N GLY A 18 19.49 1.78 10.91
CA GLY A 18 20.15 2.55 11.96
C GLY A 18 20.14 4.05 11.71
N THR A 19 20.98 4.77 12.42
CA THR A 19 20.99 6.24 12.51
C THR A 19 21.99 6.92 11.57
N GLU A 20 22.82 6.17 10.86
CA GLU A 20 23.74 6.71 9.89
C GLU A 20 23.01 7.21 8.65
N LEU A 21 23.31 8.44 8.23
CA LEU A 21 22.63 9.09 7.11
C LEU A 21 23.39 8.88 5.80
N SER A 22 22.65 8.53 4.75
CA SER A 22 23.12 8.57 3.36
C SER A 22 22.85 9.93 2.70
N CYS A 23 21.88 10.67 3.24
CA CYS A 23 21.48 12.00 2.81
C CYS A 23 22.02 13.09 3.75
N LYS A 24 21.80 14.36 3.43
CA LYS A 24 22.26 15.50 4.22
C LYS A 24 21.49 15.69 5.52
N SER A 25 20.26 15.21 5.60
CA SER A 25 19.42 15.31 6.80
C SER A 25 18.38 14.19 6.84
N TRP A 26 17.75 14.01 8.00
CA TRP A 26 16.60 13.11 8.15
C TRP A 26 15.40 13.50 7.30
N LEU A 27 15.25 14.78 6.96
CA LEU A 27 14.16 15.26 6.10
C LEU A 27 14.24 14.71 4.67
N THR A 28 15.43 14.36 4.20
CA THR A 28 15.67 13.76 2.89
C THR A 28 15.99 12.26 2.98
N GLU A 29 16.56 11.81 4.09
CA GLU A 29 16.82 10.38 4.35
C GLU A 29 15.52 9.59 4.50
N ALA A 30 14.53 10.11 5.24
CA ALA A 30 13.28 9.42 5.47
C ALA A 30 12.53 9.09 4.16
N PRO A 31 12.23 10.04 3.26
CA PRO A 31 11.59 9.71 1.99
C PRO A 31 12.45 8.79 1.10
N MET A 32 13.78 8.88 1.16
CA MET A 32 14.65 7.94 0.45
C MET A 32 14.47 6.51 0.97
N ARG A 33 14.54 6.32 2.28
CA ARG A 33 14.35 5.00 2.89
C ARG A 33 12.93 4.46 2.65
N MET A 34 11.92 5.31 2.66
CA MET A 34 10.54 4.92 2.39
C MET A 34 10.37 4.42 0.95
N LEU A 35 10.95 5.13 -0.04
CA LEU A 35 10.99 4.67 -1.43
C LEU A 35 11.68 3.31 -1.55
N MET A 36 12.83 3.14 -0.90
CA MET A 36 13.59 1.88 -0.92
C MET A 36 12.83 0.74 -0.23
N ASN A 37 12.19 1.00 0.92
CA ASN A 37 11.39 0.02 1.64
C ASN A 37 10.19 -0.47 0.82
N ASN A 38 9.58 0.39 0.01
CA ASN A 38 8.50 -0.02 -0.90
C ASN A 38 8.96 -1.08 -1.90
N LEU A 39 10.25 -1.12 -2.21
CA LEU A 39 10.85 -2.04 -3.20
C LEU A 39 11.67 -3.16 -2.55
N ASP A 40 11.64 -3.27 -1.23
CA ASP A 40 12.23 -4.40 -0.53
C ASP A 40 11.58 -5.70 -1.02
N PRO A 41 12.37 -6.74 -1.34
CA PRO A 41 11.83 -8.02 -1.82
C PRO A 41 10.83 -8.71 -0.89
N GLU A 42 10.84 -8.38 0.40
CA GLU A 42 9.88 -8.89 1.38
C GLU A 42 8.58 -8.07 1.41
N VAL A 43 8.55 -6.90 0.73
CA VAL A 43 7.43 -5.96 0.71
C VAL A 43 6.78 -5.89 -0.66
N ALA A 44 7.57 -5.70 -1.72
CA ALA A 44 7.08 -5.47 -3.07
C ALA A 44 6.54 -6.75 -3.72
N GLU A 45 5.45 -6.58 -4.45
CA GLU A 45 4.83 -7.68 -5.20
C GLU A 45 5.70 -8.14 -6.39
N LYS A 46 6.31 -7.17 -7.11
CA LYS A 46 7.26 -7.39 -8.23
C LYS A 46 8.35 -6.31 -8.21
N PRO A 47 9.34 -6.42 -7.32
CA PRO A 47 10.36 -5.39 -7.15
C PRO A 47 11.18 -5.15 -8.42
N GLU A 48 11.41 -6.16 -9.26
CA GLU A 48 12.12 -6.04 -10.55
C GLU A 48 11.41 -5.11 -11.53
N ASP A 49 10.09 -5.00 -11.46
CA ASP A 49 9.24 -4.10 -12.27
C ASP A 49 8.87 -2.80 -11.54
N LEU A 50 9.47 -2.55 -10.37
CA LEU A 50 9.14 -1.43 -9.48
C LEU A 50 7.70 -1.46 -8.95
N VAL A 51 7.02 -2.61 -9.05
CA VAL A 51 5.64 -2.78 -8.60
C VAL A 51 5.60 -3.12 -7.12
N VAL A 52 4.99 -2.23 -6.36
CA VAL A 52 4.86 -2.38 -4.90
C VAL A 52 3.68 -3.30 -4.57
N TYR A 53 2.49 -3.01 -5.10
CA TYR A 53 1.29 -3.82 -4.90
C TYR A 53 0.20 -3.49 -5.95
N GLY A 54 -0.88 -4.28 -5.93
CA GLY A 54 -2.04 -4.09 -6.82
C GLY A 54 -1.77 -4.38 -8.28
N GLY A 55 -0.73 -5.17 -8.59
CA GLY A 55 -0.38 -5.64 -9.92
C GLY A 55 0.34 -4.62 -10.79
N ILE A 56 0.04 -3.32 -10.68
CA ILE A 56 0.60 -2.24 -11.52
C ILE A 56 1.00 -0.98 -10.76
N GLY A 57 0.80 -0.93 -9.43
CA GLY A 57 1.14 0.23 -8.59
C GLY A 57 2.65 0.34 -8.38
N ARG A 58 3.31 1.31 -9.02
CA ARG A 58 4.77 1.48 -9.01
C ARG A 58 5.25 2.57 -8.08
N ALA A 59 6.44 2.38 -7.53
CA ALA A 59 7.15 3.35 -6.70
C ALA A 59 7.91 4.41 -7.51
N ALA A 60 8.34 4.07 -8.72
CA ALA A 60 8.99 4.97 -9.67
C ALA A 60 8.61 4.58 -11.11
N ARG A 61 8.73 5.50 -12.05
CA ARG A 61 8.31 5.30 -13.45
C ARG A 61 9.13 4.20 -14.16
N ASN A 62 10.42 4.19 -13.93
CA ASN A 62 11.39 3.21 -14.40
C ASN A 62 12.66 3.28 -13.54
N TRP A 63 13.61 2.39 -13.76
CA TRP A 63 14.85 2.32 -12.99
C TRP A 63 15.72 3.57 -13.15
N ASP A 64 15.79 4.19 -14.33
CA ASP A 64 16.52 5.46 -14.51
C ASP A 64 15.91 6.58 -13.66
N CYS A 65 14.58 6.61 -13.53
CA CYS A 65 13.90 7.57 -12.64
C CYS A 65 14.15 7.26 -11.17
N TYR A 66 14.12 5.99 -10.78
CA TYR A 66 14.44 5.56 -9.43
C TYR A 66 15.84 6.03 -9.02
N ASP A 67 16.86 5.73 -9.84
CA ASP A 67 18.24 6.10 -9.55
C ASP A 67 18.40 7.62 -9.40
N ARG A 68 17.80 8.39 -10.31
CA ARG A 68 17.82 9.86 -10.24
C ARG A 68 17.11 10.40 -9.00
N ILE A 69 16.03 9.77 -8.54
CA ILE A 69 15.36 10.15 -7.29
C ILE A 69 16.32 9.94 -6.12
N ILE A 70 16.91 8.74 -6.00
CA ILE A 70 17.87 8.42 -4.93
C ILE A 70 19.05 9.37 -4.93
N GLU A 71 19.67 9.59 -6.08
CA GLU A 71 20.82 10.52 -6.21
C GLU A 71 20.43 11.96 -5.83
N THR A 72 19.22 12.40 -6.22
CA THR A 72 18.76 13.74 -5.90
C THR A 72 18.51 13.88 -4.40
N LEU A 73 17.83 12.93 -3.76
CA LEU A 73 17.58 12.96 -2.32
C LEU A 73 18.86 12.99 -1.49
N LYS A 74 19.91 12.27 -1.91
CA LYS A 74 21.22 12.27 -1.25
C LYS A 74 21.90 13.64 -1.23
N ARG A 75 21.65 14.48 -2.23
CA ARG A 75 22.29 15.80 -2.37
C ARG A 75 21.36 16.98 -2.09
N LEU A 76 20.05 16.74 -1.89
CA LEU A 76 19.06 17.78 -1.68
C LEU A 76 19.33 18.56 -0.39
N GLU A 77 19.30 19.89 -0.49
CA GLU A 77 19.47 20.78 0.66
C GLU A 77 18.14 20.98 1.43
N ASN A 78 18.25 21.43 2.68
CA ASN A 78 17.07 21.63 3.53
C ASN A 78 16.16 22.79 3.09
N HIS A 79 16.62 23.63 2.18
CA HIS A 79 15.83 24.71 1.58
C HIS A 79 15.40 24.40 0.14
N GLN A 80 15.56 23.17 -0.30
CA GLN A 80 15.17 22.71 -1.63
C GLN A 80 14.04 21.68 -1.55
N SER A 81 13.20 21.63 -2.59
CA SER A 81 12.14 20.63 -2.75
C SER A 81 12.29 19.92 -4.08
N LEU A 82 12.22 18.59 -4.03
CA LEU A 82 12.20 17.70 -5.20
C LEU A 82 10.77 17.52 -5.67
N LEU A 83 10.50 17.81 -6.94
CA LEU A 83 9.21 17.53 -7.58
C LEU A 83 9.26 16.21 -8.36
N ILE A 84 8.30 15.33 -8.07
CA ILE A 84 8.08 14.05 -8.74
C ILE A 84 6.72 14.08 -9.45
N GLN A 85 6.70 13.69 -10.73
CA GLN A 85 5.46 13.58 -11.49
C GLN A 85 5.34 12.18 -12.11
N SER A 86 4.29 11.45 -11.74
CA SER A 86 4.08 10.07 -12.17
C SER A 86 5.38 9.26 -12.13
N GLY A 87 6.03 9.26 -10.96
CA GLY A 87 7.27 8.53 -10.67
C GLY A 87 8.54 9.01 -11.37
N LYS A 88 8.52 10.21 -11.98
CA LYS A 88 9.70 10.81 -12.61
C LYS A 88 10.11 12.06 -11.86
N PRO A 89 11.40 12.24 -11.48
CA PRO A 89 11.90 13.50 -10.95
C PRO A 89 11.93 14.53 -12.08
N VAL A 90 11.23 15.65 -11.90
CA VAL A 90 11.07 16.67 -12.94
C VAL A 90 11.72 18.00 -12.61
N GLY A 91 12.08 18.21 -11.33
CA GLY A 91 12.78 19.45 -10.95
C GLY A 91 13.16 19.48 -9.48
N VAL A 92 14.13 20.30 -9.16
CA VAL A 92 14.46 20.73 -7.80
C VAL A 92 14.25 22.23 -7.74
N PHE A 93 13.51 22.68 -6.75
CA PHE A 93 13.16 24.08 -6.56
C PHE A 93 13.76 24.63 -5.26
N GLU A 94 14.22 25.86 -5.31
CA GLU A 94 14.54 26.61 -4.10
C GLU A 94 13.22 26.92 -3.37
N THR A 95 13.19 26.58 -2.09
CA THR A 95 12.03 26.78 -1.21
C THR A 95 12.51 27.34 0.13
N HIS A 96 11.94 26.93 1.23
CA HIS A 96 12.35 27.35 2.57
C HIS A 96 12.42 26.14 3.52
N ALA A 97 13.00 26.31 4.69
CA ALA A 97 13.26 25.20 5.62
C ALA A 97 12.00 24.44 6.04
N ASP A 98 10.86 25.09 6.13
CA ASP A 98 9.58 24.49 6.53
C ASP A 98 8.78 23.91 5.35
N ALA A 99 9.27 24.05 4.10
CA ALA A 99 8.60 23.47 2.94
C ALA A 99 8.79 21.95 2.89
N PRO A 100 7.84 21.20 2.30
CA PRO A 100 8.03 19.76 2.03
C PRO A 100 9.27 19.51 1.20
N ARG A 101 10.07 18.49 1.59
CA ARG A 101 11.28 18.12 0.83
C ARG A 101 10.95 17.39 -0.48
N VAL A 102 9.81 16.71 -0.54
CA VAL A 102 9.35 16.00 -1.72
C VAL A 102 7.90 16.34 -1.99
N LEU A 103 7.61 16.74 -3.23
CA LEU A 103 6.26 16.95 -3.74
C LEU A 103 5.99 15.93 -4.82
N ILE A 104 4.95 15.13 -4.64
CA ILE A 104 4.59 14.04 -5.55
C ILE A 104 3.21 14.29 -6.15
N ALA A 105 3.13 14.27 -7.48
CA ALA A 105 1.89 14.29 -8.23
C ALA A 105 1.79 13.03 -9.09
N ASN A 106 0.75 12.23 -8.86
CA ASN A 106 0.51 10.98 -9.57
C ASN A 106 -0.80 11.05 -10.36
N SER A 107 -0.90 10.22 -11.42
CA SER A 107 -2.14 10.00 -12.17
C SER A 107 -2.81 11.29 -12.70
N ASN A 108 -2.02 12.14 -13.34
CA ASN A 108 -2.45 13.48 -13.79
C ASN A 108 -3.15 13.47 -15.16
N LEU A 109 -3.93 12.43 -15.48
CA LEU A 109 -4.75 12.45 -16.68
C LEU A 109 -5.97 13.35 -16.49
N VAL A 110 -6.20 14.22 -17.47
CA VAL A 110 -7.41 15.02 -17.54
C VAL A 110 -8.61 14.09 -17.69
N PRO A 111 -9.73 14.28 -16.97
CA PRO A 111 -10.88 13.38 -17.01
C PRO A 111 -11.36 13.02 -18.41
N HIS A 112 -11.35 13.97 -19.33
CA HIS A 112 -11.73 13.75 -20.75
C HIS A 112 -10.86 12.69 -21.45
N TRP A 113 -9.61 12.52 -21.05
CA TRP A 113 -8.67 11.55 -21.62
C TRP A 113 -8.35 10.39 -20.68
N ALA A 114 -9.00 10.32 -19.54
CA ALA A 114 -8.75 9.30 -18.52
C ALA A 114 -9.44 7.97 -18.87
N THR A 115 -9.09 7.37 -19.99
CA THR A 115 -9.52 6.03 -20.40
C THR A 115 -8.39 5.03 -20.14
N TRP A 116 -8.74 3.77 -19.91
CA TRP A 116 -7.75 2.69 -19.72
C TRP A 116 -6.86 2.50 -20.95
N GLU A 117 -7.41 2.65 -22.14
CA GLU A 117 -6.64 2.55 -23.40
C GLU A 117 -5.55 3.61 -23.46
N HIS A 118 -5.90 4.87 -23.20
CA HIS A 118 -4.95 5.97 -23.19
C HIS A 118 -3.92 5.83 -22.06
N PHE A 119 -4.35 5.40 -20.88
CA PHE A 119 -3.47 5.08 -19.78
C PHE A 119 -2.41 4.04 -20.19
N HIS A 120 -2.83 2.90 -20.74
CA HIS A 120 -1.91 1.84 -21.17
C HIS A 120 -1.00 2.27 -22.32
N GLU A 121 -1.49 3.14 -23.22
CA GLU A 121 -0.65 3.72 -24.28
C GLU A 121 0.49 4.56 -23.69
N LEU A 122 0.17 5.46 -22.75
CA LEU A 122 1.16 6.32 -22.10
C LEU A 122 2.13 5.53 -21.23
N ASP A 123 1.66 4.51 -20.53
CA ASP A 123 2.51 3.62 -19.72
C ASP A 123 3.52 2.88 -20.61
N ARG A 124 3.08 2.27 -21.71
CA ARG A 124 3.98 1.62 -22.68
C ARG A 124 5.01 2.58 -23.31
N LYS A 125 4.64 3.84 -23.48
CA LYS A 125 5.55 4.89 -23.98
C LYS A 125 6.52 5.40 -22.90
N GLY A 126 6.37 4.97 -21.63
CA GLY A 126 7.16 5.47 -20.49
C GLY A 126 6.88 6.94 -20.15
N LEU A 127 5.71 7.45 -20.53
CA LEU A 127 5.29 8.83 -20.26
C LEU A 127 4.48 8.98 -18.99
N PHE A 128 4.02 7.87 -18.44
CA PHE A 128 3.11 7.81 -17.31
C PHE A 128 3.38 6.56 -16.47
N MET A 129 2.90 6.51 -15.24
CA MET A 129 2.83 5.30 -14.44
C MET A 129 1.62 5.33 -13.53
N PHE A 130 1.12 4.16 -13.13
CA PHE A 130 0.13 4.05 -12.09
C PHE A 130 0.80 4.12 -10.72
N GLY A 131 0.79 5.31 -10.14
CA GLY A 131 1.32 5.58 -8.80
C GLY A 131 0.25 5.37 -7.75
N GLN A 132 -0.32 4.17 -7.69
CA GLN A 132 -1.40 3.83 -6.78
C GLN A 132 -1.06 4.27 -5.35
N MET A 133 -1.87 5.17 -4.81
CA MET A 133 -1.80 5.74 -3.46
C MET A 133 -0.40 5.67 -2.80
N THR A 134 -0.19 4.71 -1.92
CA THR A 134 1.03 4.56 -1.12
C THR A 134 2.24 4.05 -1.91
N ALA A 135 2.04 3.32 -3.01
CA ALA A 135 3.14 2.91 -3.88
C ALA A 135 3.85 4.12 -4.48
N GLY A 136 3.09 5.01 -5.13
CA GLY A 136 3.63 6.18 -5.78
C GLY A 136 4.00 7.33 -4.86
N SER A 137 3.43 7.39 -3.65
CA SER A 137 3.79 8.41 -2.64
C SER A 137 4.86 7.96 -1.65
N TRP A 138 5.30 6.72 -1.75
CA TRP A 138 6.31 6.07 -0.89
C TRP A 138 5.92 5.97 0.59
N ILE A 139 4.67 6.14 0.91
CA ILE A 139 4.13 6.02 2.27
C ILE A 139 3.38 4.70 2.35
N TYR A 140 4.12 3.60 2.52
CA TYR A 140 3.51 2.27 2.64
C TYR A 140 2.90 2.12 4.03
N ILE A 141 1.57 2.16 4.09
CA ILE A 141 0.81 2.07 5.34
C ILE A 141 0.87 0.64 5.91
N ALA A 142 1.03 -0.36 5.06
CA ALA A 142 1.00 -1.78 5.41
C ALA A 142 -0.32 -2.20 6.10
N SER A 143 -0.39 -3.47 6.50
CA SER A 143 -1.58 -4.02 7.17
C SER A 143 -1.88 -3.31 8.49
N GLN A 144 -0.87 -2.82 9.21
CA GLN A 144 -1.06 -2.13 10.48
C GLN A 144 -1.94 -0.87 10.36
N GLY A 145 -1.66 0.00 9.38
CA GLY A 145 -2.46 1.21 9.18
C GLY A 145 -3.88 0.90 8.67
N ILE A 146 -4.02 -0.17 7.89
CA ILE A 146 -5.33 -0.64 7.44
C ILE A 146 -6.14 -1.23 8.61
N ILE A 147 -5.53 -2.01 9.51
CA ILE A 147 -6.18 -2.50 10.72
C ILE A 147 -6.70 -1.33 11.53
N GLN A 148 -5.86 -0.33 11.81
CA GLN A 148 -6.26 0.83 12.62
C GLN A 148 -7.44 1.56 12.01
N GLY A 149 -7.39 1.95 10.74
CA GLY A 149 -8.48 2.68 10.08
C GLY A 149 -9.77 1.87 9.99
N THR A 150 -9.66 0.57 9.75
CA THR A 150 -10.82 -0.34 9.72
C THR A 150 -11.41 -0.56 11.11
N TYR A 151 -10.58 -0.74 12.12
CA TYR A 151 -10.99 -0.86 13.52
C TYR A 151 -11.78 0.38 13.96
N GLU A 152 -11.24 1.58 13.76
CA GLU A 152 -11.92 2.84 14.08
C GLU A 152 -13.28 2.95 13.37
N THR A 153 -13.34 2.52 12.12
CA THR A 153 -14.59 2.51 11.34
C THR A 153 -15.61 1.56 11.95
N PHE A 154 -15.21 0.35 12.33
CA PHE A 154 -16.13 -0.64 12.91
C PHE A 154 -16.55 -0.24 14.32
N VAL A 155 -15.66 0.27 15.15
CA VAL A 155 -16.02 0.78 16.49
C VAL A 155 -17.03 1.91 16.37
N GLU A 156 -16.84 2.86 15.47
CA GLU A 156 -17.76 3.97 15.29
C GLU A 156 -19.12 3.50 14.71
N LEU A 157 -19.11 2.54 13.77
CA LEU A 157 -20.34 1.92 13.27
C LEU A 157 -21.10 1.20 14.40
N GLY A 158 -20.41 0.43 15.23
CA GLY A 158 -20.99 -0.21 16.41
C GLY A 158 -21.61 0.80 17.38
N ARG A 159 -20.89 1.89 17.65
CA ARG A 159 -21.39 2.98 18.52
C ARG A 159 -22.66 3.62 17.96
N GLN A 160 -22.69 3.93 16.65
CA GLN A 160 -23.83 4.62 16.04
C GLN A 160 -25.08 3.75 15.90
N HIS A 161 -24.92 2.46 15.58
CA HIS A 161 -26.03 1.60 15.17
C HIS A 161 -26.39 0.51 16.16
N PHE A 162 -25.45 0.15 17.06
CA PHE A 162 -25.61 -0.98 17.98
C PHE A 162 -25.29 -0.63 19.44
N SER A 163 -25.19 0.66 19.77
CA SER A 163 -24.81 1.13 21.13
C SER A 163 -23.47 0.56 21.62
N GLY A 164 -22.58 0.22 20.70
CA GLY A 164 -21.28 -0.41 20.99
C GLY A 164 -21.31 -1.93 21.16
N ASP A 165 -22.48 -2.55 21.12
CA ASP A 165 -22.63 -4.00 21.28
C ASP A 165 -22.70 -4.72 19.92
N TRP A 166 -21.70 -5.54 19.64
CA TRP A 166 -21.61 -6.37 18.45
C TRP A 166 -22.18 -7.79 18.64
N SER A 167 -22.72 -8.12 19.81
CA SER A 167 -23.29 -9.45 20.10
C SER A 167 -24.34 -9.85 19.06
N GLY A 168 -24.17 -11.00 18.44
CA GLY A 168 -25.05 -11.51 17.39
C GLY A 168 -25.02 -10.72 16.07
N LYS A 169 -24.05 -9.83 15.89
CA LYS A 169 -23.83 -9.08 14.64
C LYS A 169 -22.61 -9.62 13.92
N TRP A 170 -22.65 -9.54 12.60
CA TRP A 170 -21.51 -9.94 11.77
C TRP A 170 -21.36 -9.02 10.57
N ILE A 171 -20.17 -9.01 10.00
CA ILE A 171 -19.81 -8.19 8.86
C ILE A 171 -19.49 -9.12 7.69
N LEU A 172 -20.06 -8.85 6.51
CA LEU A 172 -19.74 -9.53 5.27
C LEU A 172 -18.77 -8.66 4.46
N THR A 173 -17.68 -9.25 4.01
CA THR A 173 -16.72 -8.62 3.11
C THR A 173 -16.21 -9.60 2.05
N ALA A 174 -15.43 -9.08 1.09
CA ALA A 174 -14.79 -9.91 0.08
C ALA A 174 -13.35 -9.45 -0.20
N GLY A 175 -12.48 -10.43 -0.45
CA GLY A 175 -11.06 -10.21 -0.73
C GLY A 175 -10.18 -10.17 0.52
N LEU A 176 -9.14 -11.02 0.51
CA LEU A 176 -8.12 -11.11 1.56
C LEU A 176 -6.73 -10.68 1.06
N GLY A 177 -6.70 -9.76 0.09
CA GLY A 177 -5.48 -9.16 -0.44
C GLY A 177 -4.80 -8.24 0.58
N GLY A 178 -3.91 -7.35 0.09
CA GLY A 178 -3.12 -6.45 0.95
C GLY A 178 -3.95 -5.60 1.91
N MET A 179 -5.06 -5.05 1.44
CA MET A 179 -5.96 -4.22 2.25
C MET A 179 -7.08 -5.05 2.89
N GLY A 180 -7.85 -5.80 2.09
CA GLY A 180 -8.98 -6.59 2.57
C GLY A 180 -8.60 -7.62 3.62
N GLY A 181 -7.39 -8.18 3.53
CA GLY A 181 -6.87 -9.15 4.49
C GLY A 181 -6.64 -8.64 5.91
N ALA A 182 -6.70 -7.33 6.14
CA ALA A 182 -6.61 -6.74 7.47
C ALA A 182 -7.99 -6.62 8.16
N GLN A 183 -9.08 -6.69 7.39
CA GLN A 183 -10.42 -6.46 7.90
C GLN A 183 -10.90 -7.49 8.94
N PRO A 184 -10.64 -8.81 8.78
CA PRO A 184 -11.09 -9.79 9.77
C PRO A 184 -10.50 -9.52 11.16
N LEU A 185 -9.21 -9.28 11.25
CA LEU A 185 -8.57 -8.97 12.53
C LEU A 185 -9.14 -7.66 13.14
N ALA A 186 -9.35 -6.63 12.33
CA ALA A 186 -9.94 -5.37 12.79
C ALA A 186 -11.38 -5.58 13.32
N ALA A 187 -12.17 -6.44 12.67
CA ALA A 187 -13.51 -6.78 13.14
C ALA A 187 -13.49 -7.50 14.48
N THR A 188 -12.64 -8.50 14.62
CA THR A 188 -12.45 -9.25 15.89
C THR A 188 -12.03 -8.30 17.01
N MET A 189 -11.07 -7.40 16.74
CA MET A 189 -10.65 -6.37 17.72
C MET A 189 -11.79 -5.43 18.13
N ALA A 190 -12.72 -5.14 17.23
CA ALA A 190 -13.90 -4.32 17.52
C ALA A 190 -15.03 -5.11 18.20
N GLY A 191 -14.88 -6.42 18.41
CA GLY A 191 -15.87 -7.29 19.02
C GLY A 191 -16.91 -7.86 18.04
N ALA A 192 -16.70 -7.68 16.73
CA ALA A 192 -17.59 -8.19 15.69
C ALA A 192 -17.09 -9.53 15.14
N SER A 193 -18.01 -10.37 14.65
CA SER A 193 -17.69 -11.49 13.78
C SER A 193 -17.61 -11.05 12.32
N MET A 194 -16.73 -11.68 11.52
CA MET A 194 -16.63 -11.34 10.10
C MET A 194 -16.61 -12.59 9.22
N LEU A 195 -17.39 -12.54 8.16
CA LEU A 195 -17.31 -13.49 7.05
C LEU A 195 -16.63 -12.80 5.85
N ALA A 196 -15.47 -13.31 5.48
CA ALA A 196 -14.71 -12.83 4.33
C ALA A 196 -14.71 -13.87 3.21
N VAL A 197 -15.20 -13.50 2.04
CA VAL A 197 -15.20 -14.35 0.84
C VAL A 197 -13.92 -14.08 0.04
N GLU A 198 -13.15 -15.12 -0.27
CA GLU A 198 -11.93 -15.04 -1.07
C GLU A 198 -11.89 -16.18 -2.08
N CYS A 199 -11.55 -15.89 -3.32
CA CYS A 199 -11.45 -16.88 -4.40
C CYS A 199 -10.04 -17.45 -4.58
N ASP A 200 -9.02 -16.87 -3.95
CA ASP A 200 -7.64 -17.33 -4.00
C ASP A 200 -7.26 -18.06 -2.70
N PRO A 201 -7.13 -19.41 -2.72
CA PRO A 201 -6.81 -20.17 -1.52
C PRO A 201 -5.45 -19.82 -0.90
N SER A 202 -4.52 -19.27 -1.68
CA SER A 202 -3.20 -18.86 -1.18
C SER A 202 -3.30 -17.69 -0.22
N ARG A 203 -4.24 -16.76 -0.49
CA ARG A 203 -4.53 -15.61 0.38
C ARG A 203 -5.19 -16.04 1.68
N ILE A 204 -6.15 -16.96 1.61
CA ILE A 204 -6.78 -17.53 2.81
C ILE A 204 -5.71 -18.14 3.71
N ARG A 205 -4.88 -19.02 3.17
CA ARG A 205 -3.79 -19.68 3.88
C ARG A 205 -2.85 -18.69 4.56
N ARG A 206 -2.40 -17.66 3.82
CA ARG A 206 -1.53 -16.63 4.36
C ARG A 206 -2.16 -15.88 5.54
N ARG A 207 -3.47 -15.61 5.53
CA ARG A 207 -4.15 -14.90 6.62
C ARG A 207 -4.35 -15.78 7.85
N LEU A 208 -4.57 -17.08 7.69
CA LEU A 208 -4.54 -18.03 8.78
C LEU A 208 -3.16 -18.13 9.42
N GLU A 209 -2.10 -18.30 8.60
CA GLU A 209 -0.71 -18.38 9.07
C GLU A 209 -0.24 -17.11 9.81
N THR A 210 -0.74 -15.96 9.43
CA THR A 210 -0.37 -14.68 10.03
C THR A 210 -1.31 -14.20 11.14
N GLY A 211 -2.34 -14.98 11.48
CA GLY A 211 -3.30 -14.66 12.56
C GLY A 211 -4.24 -13.50 12.25
N TYR A 212 -4.49 -13.24 10.96
CA TYR A 212 -5.48 -12.23 10.53
C TYR A 212 -6.87 -12.83 10.31
N LEU A 213 -6.94 -14.14 10.18
CA LEU A 213 -8.15 -14.93 10.01
C LEU A 213 -8.08 -16.09 10.99
N ASP A 214 -9.18 -16.38 11.67
CA ASP A 214 -9.22 -17.43 12.69
C ASP A 214 -9.47 -18.80 12.07
N GLU A 215 -10.44 -18.90 11.16
CA GLU A 215 -10.85 -20.15 10.53
C GLU A 215 -11.20 -19.96 9.04
N SER A 216 -11.27 -21.07 8.30
CA SER A 216 -11.77 -21.12 6.94
C SER A 216 -12.72 -22.27 6.73
N ALA A 217 -13.67 -22.09 5.81
CA ALA A 217 -14.62 -23.10 5.39
C ALA A 217 -14.79 -23.09 3.87
N ASP A 218 -15.06 -24.23 3.28
CA ASP A 218 -15.22 -24.36 1.83
C ASP A 218 -16.64 -24.06 1.36
N THR A 219 -17.62 -24.09 2.27
CA THR A 219 -19.03 -23.85 1.95
C THR A 219 -19.69 -22.90 2.96
N LEU A 220 -20.72 -22.22 2.53
CA LEU A 220 -21.51 -21.32 3.39
C LEU A 220 -22.22 -22.08 4.50
N GLU A 221 -22.66 -23.31 4.24
CA GLU A 221 -23.29 -24.18 5.22
C GLU A 221 -22.36 -24.51 6.38
N ALA A 222 -21.09 -24.80 6.07
CA ALA A 222 -20.07 -25.06 7.09
C ALA A 222 -19.83 -23.82 7.98
N VAL A 223 -19.79 -22.62 7.39
CA VAL A 223 -19.68 -21.37 8.15
C VAL A 223 -20.89 -21.17 9.06
N SER A 224 -22.11 -21.39 8.54
CA SER A 224 -23.35 -21.19 9.30
C SER A 224 -23.41 -22.11 10.51
N TYR A 225 -22.95 -23.34 10.39
CA TYR A 225 -22.96 -24.32 11.48
C TYR A 225 -21.96 -23.97 12.58
N THR A 226 -20.77 -23.51 12.22
CA THR A 226 -19.69 -23.25 13.22
C THR A 226 -19.77 -21.90 13.90
N HIS A 227 -20.26 -20.86 13.20
CA HIS A 227 -20.15 -19.49 13.70
C HIS A 227 -21.48 -18.76 13.96
N LEU A 228 -22.56 -19.12 13.27
CA LEU A 228 -23.87 -18.53 13.50
C LEU A 228 -24.65 -19.23 14.62
N THR A 229 -24.18 -20.40 15.05
CA THR A 229 -24.79 -21.18 16.13
C THR A 229 -23.95 -21.24 17.40
N LEU A 230 -22.89 -20.43 17.53
CA LEU A 230 -22.11 -20.35 18.76
C LEU A 230 -23.04 -19.97 19.93
N PRO A 231 -23.02 -20.74 21.02
CA PRO A 231 -23.77 -20.38 22.20
C PRO A 231 -23.29 -19.04 22.69
N THR A 232 -24.21 -18.13 22.96
CA THR A 232 -23.98 -17.02 23.85
C THR A 232 -23.32 -17.60 25.11
N ASN A 233 -22.06 -17.23 25.37
CA ASN A 233 -21.44 -17.57 26.64
C ASN A 233 -22.23 -16.85 27.72
N ASP A 234 -23.18 -17.57 28.33
CA ASP A 234 -23.69 -17.26 29.65
C ASP A 234 -22.54 -17.47 30.64
N GLN A 235 -21.76 -16.42 30.93
CA GLN A 235 -21.05 -16.24 32.19
C GLN A 235 -21.03 -14.78 32.59
#